data_cd7b939efb1688a7911b304c7228a3a4
#
_entry.id   cd7b939efb1688a7911b304c7228a3a4
#
_cell.length_a   1.000
_cell.length_b   1.000
_cell.length_c   1.000
_cell.angle_alpha   90.00
_cell.angle_beta   90.00
_cell.angle_gamma   90.00
#
_symmetry.space_group_name_H-M   'P 1'
#
loop_
_entity.id
_entity.type
_entity.pdbx_description
1 polymer ?
#
loop_
_entity_poly.entity_id
_entity_poly.type
_entity_poly.pdbx_seq_one_letter_code
_entity_poly.pdbx_strand_id
1 'polypeptide(L)'
;MIEIHSIAVEKYSFLGIYMKLPQYPIYFLVSMHVILAPLCFSKEYFDRLDKKVALILVKSSLGFKNLHDSEVVSYNGFAQKIGVNTAMKGKEALLLCEKSTHKKI
;
A
#
# COMPACT_ATOMS: atom_id res chain seq x y z
N MET A 1 15.65 -10.40 -8.86
CA MET A 1 15.99 -10.53 -7.41
C MET A 1 14.87 -9.91 -6.58
N ILE A 2 14.54 -10.56 -5.48
CA ILE A 2 13.50 -10.09 -4.56
C ILE A 2 14.11 -9.99 -3.17
N GLU A 3 13.87 -8.86 -2.49
CA GLU A 3 14.29 -8.66 -1.11
C GLU A 3 13.05 -8.38 -0.25
N ILE A 4 13.07 -8.90 0.96
CA ILE A 4 11.98 -8.69 1.91
C ILE A 4 12.58 -8.09 3.18
N HIS A 5 12.01 -6.95 3.60
CA HIS A 5 12.46 -6.23 4.78
C HIS A 5 11.31 -6.03 5.75
N SER A 6 11.63 -5.93 7.03
CA SER A 6 10.66 -5.55 8.04
C SER A 6 10.68 -4.02 8.17
N ILE A 7 9.56 -3.39 7.91
CA ILE A 7 9.43 -1.93 7.92
C ILE A 7 8.43 -1.53 9.01
N ALA A 8 8.89 -0.76 9.97
CA ALA A 8 8.02 -0.26 11.03
C ALA A 8 7.48 1.12 10.66
N VAL A 9 6.17 1.30 10.80
CA VAL A 9 5.53 2.60 10.62
C VAL A 9 4.69 2.84 11.87
N GLU A 10 5.16 3.74 12.73
CA GLU A 10 4.62 3.95 14.07
C GLU A 10 4.64 2.63 14.86
N LYS A 11 3.51 2.17 15.36
CA LYS A 11 3.45 0.93 16.15
C LYS A 11 3.14 -0.31 15.31
N TYR A 12 3.02 -0.15 14.00
CA TYR A 12 2.67 -1.25 13.09
C TYR A 12 3.89 -1.72 12.31
N SER A 13 3.91 -3.01 12.00
CA SER A 13 4.98 -3.59 11.18
C SER A 13 4.42 -4.06 9.85
N PHE A 14 5.18 -3.81 8.80
CA PHE A 14 4.82 -4.20 7.44
C PHE A 14 5.97 -4.95 6.80
N LEU A 15 5.66 -5.75 5.79
CA LEU A 15 6.69 -6.33 4.94
C LEU A 15 6.96 -5.35 3.79
N GLY A 16 8.20 -4.89 3.71
CA GLY A 16 8.66 -4.11 2.58
C GLY A 16 9.24 -5.05 1.55
N ILE A 17 8.71 -5.02 0.33
CA ILE A 17 9.14 -5.92 -0.74
C ILE A 17 9.77 -5.10 -1.85
N TYR A 18 11.00 -5.49 -2.21
CA TYR A 18 11.72 -4.90 -3.32
C TYR A 18 11.90 -5.95 -4.41
N MET A 19 11.47 -5.63 -5.62
CA MET A 19 11.63 -6.50 -6.78
C MET A 19 12.43 -5.76 -7.84
N LYS A 20 13.58 -6.33 -8.23
CA LYS A 20 14.39 -5.75 -9.28
C LYS A 20 13.94 -6.29 -10.62
N LEU A 21 13.23 -5.48 -11.39
CA LEU A 21 12.83 -5.79 -12.75
C LEU A 21 13.86 -5.28 -13.74
N PRO A 22 13.84 -5.77 -15.00
CA PRO A 22 14.90 -5.44 -15.98
C PRO A 22 15.19 -3.97 -16.18
N GLN A 23 14.21 -3.09 -16.08
CA GLN A 23 14.42 -1.68 -16.37
C GLN A 23 14.12 -0.75 -15.20
N TYR A 24 13.51 -1.26 -14.15
CA TYR A 24 13.19 -0.43 -12.99
C TYR A 24 12.86 -1.30 -11.78
N PRO A 25 13.14 -0.79 -10.58
CA PRO A 25 12.77 -1.50 -9.37
C PRO A 25 11.32 -1.23 -8.99
N ILE A 26 10.71 -2.17 -8.28
CA ILE A 26 9.40 -2.00 -7.69
C ILE A 26 9.52 -2.15 -6.18
N TYR A 27 8.98 -1.18 -5.44
CA TYR A 27 8.91 -1.20 -3.98
C TYR A 27 7.45 -1.18 -3.56
N PHE A 28 7.07 -2.03 -2.61
CA PHE A 28 5.72 -1.95 -2.04
C PHE A 28 5.71 -2.48 -0.62
N LEU A 29 4.70 -2.05 0.15
CA LEU A 29 4.52 -2.44 1.54
C LEU A 29 3.25 -3.27 1.65
N VAL A 30 3.31 -4.34 2.44
CA VAL A 30 2.23 -5.31 2.56
C VAL A 30 1.97 -5.64 4.02
N SER A 31 0.70 -5.72 4.39
CA SER A 31 0.27 -6.35 5.63
C SER A 31 -0.86 -7.32 5.28
N MET A 32 -1.51 -7.89 6.28
CA MET A 32 -2.61 -8.85 6.03
C MET A 32 -3.80 -8.19 5.31
N HIS A 33 -3.97 -6.88 5.45
CA HIS A 33 -5.18 -6.21 4.99
C HIS A 33 -4.92 -5.04 4.06
N VAL A 34 -3.66 -4.62 3.89
CA VAL A 34 -3.32 -3.42 3.14
C VAL A 34 -2.11 -3.66 2.26
N ILE A 35 -2.17 -3.12 1.04
CA ILE A 35 -1.03 -3.07 0.13
C ILE A 35 -0.84 -1.62 -0.30
N LEU A 36 0.36 -1.08 -0.08
CA LEU A 36 0.75 0.25 -0.55
C LEU A 36 1.78 0.07 -1.66
N ALA A 37 1.43 0.46 -2.88
CA ALA A 37 2.20 0.10 -4.06
C ALA A 37 2.20 1.21 -5.12
N PRO A 38 3.11 1.14 -6.10
CA PRO A 38 3.06 2.05 -7.24
C PRO A 38 1.95 1.68 -8.22
N LEU A 39 1.80 2.47 -9.27
CA LEU A 39 0.69 2.35 -10.22
C LEU A 39 0.74 1.09 -11.10
N CYS A 40 1.74 0.25 -10.95
CA CYS A 40 1.81 -1.00 -11.72
C CYS A 40 0.80 -2.07 -11.27
N PHE A 41 0.14 -1.87 -10.13
CA PHE A 41 -0.89 -2.79 -9.64
C PHE A 41 -2.26 -2.36 -10.14
N SER A 42 -3.16 -3.33 -10.31
CA SER A 42 -4.51 -3.07 -10.84
C SER A 42 -5.54 -3.09 -9.71
N LYS A 43 -6.20 -1.95 -9.49
CA LYS A 43 -7.26 -1.87 -8.49
C LYS A 43 -8.48 -2.70 -8.92
N GLU A 44 -8.72 -2.81 -10.22
CA GLU A 44 -9.84 -3.57 -10.75
C GLU A 44 -9.72 -5.06 -10.41
N TYR A 45 -8.51 -5.58 -10.49
CA TYR A 45 -8.26 -6.96 -10.11
C TYR A 45 -8.60 -7.20 -8.64
N PHE A 46 -8.15 -6.29 -7.76
CA PHE A 46 -8.41 -6.42 -6.33
C PHE A 46 -9.88 -6.22 -5.99
N ASP A 47 -10.61 -5.41 -6.76
CA ASP A 47 -12.05 -5.23 -6.57
C ASP A 47 -12.84 -6.48 -6.92
N ARG A 48 -12.32 -7.30 -7.84
CA ARG A 48 -12.94 -8.55 -8.21
C ARG A 48 -12.73 -9.67 -7.20
N LEU A 49 -11.70 -9.56 -6.38
CA LEU A 49 -11.45 -10.54 -5.34
C LEU A 49 -12.44 -10.33 -4.22
N ASP A 50 -13.07 -11.42 -3.79
CA ASP A 50 -13.98 -11.35 -2.65
C ASP A 50 -13.17 -11.38 -1.35
N LYS A 51 -12.28 -10.42 -1.21
CA LYS A 51 -11.36 -10.29 -0.09
C LYS A 51 -11.35 -8.86 0.43
N LYS A 52 -11.20 -8.72 1.73
CA LYS A 52 -11.14 -7.41 2.37
C LYS A 52 -9.69 -6.94 2.46
N VAL A 53 -9.15 -6.56 1.33
CA VAL A 53 -7.79 -6.04 1.21
C VAL A 53 -7.84 -4.65 0.61
N ALA A 54 -7.24 -3.67 1.31
CA ALA A 54 -7.16 -2.31 0.80
C ALA A 54 -5.92 -2.18 -0.09
N LEU A 55 -6.12 -1.76 -1.32
CA LEU A 55 -5.02 -1.46 -2.24
C LEU A 55 -4.93 0.04 -2.39
N ILE A 56 -3.75 0.59 -2.08
CA ILE A 56 -3.47 2.02 -2.19
C ILE A 56 -2.36 2.20 -3.21
N LEU A 57 -2.62 2.97 -4.25
CA LEU A 57 -1.65 3.23 -5.31
C LEU A 57 -1.13 4.65 -5.20
N VAL A 58 0.19 4.80 -5.22
CA VAL A 58 0.85 6.09 -5.09
C VAL A 58 1.58 6.45 -6.38
N LYS A 59 1.88 7.75 -6.53
CA LYS A 59 2.44 8.30 -7.74
C LYS A 59 3.86 7.81 -8.01
N SER A 60 4.67 7.65 -6.97
CA SER A 60 6.09 7.35 -7.13
C SER A 60 6.52 6.28 -6.16
N SER A 61 7.47 5.45 -6.57
CA SER A 61 7.98 4.34 -5.78
C SER A 61 9.47 4.14 -6.06
N LEU A 62 10.28 5.09 -5.59
CA LEU A 62 11.73 5.03 -5.75
C LEU A 62 12.43 4.50 -4.50
N GLY A 63 11.68 3.97 -3.56
CA GLY A 63 12.19 3.41 -2.31
C GLY A 63 11.06 3.33 -1.30
N PHE A 64 11.29 2.63 -0.18
CA PHE A 64 10.24 2.49 0.84
C PHE A 64 9.84 3.82 1.45
N LYS A 65 10.82 4.69 1.72
CA LYS A 65 10.51 6.01 2.25
C LYS A 65 9.72 6.84 1.25
N ASN A 66 10.01 6.70 -0.02
CA ASN A 66 9.31 7.43 -1.06
C ASN A 66 7.83 7.03 -1.14
N LEU A 67 7.52 5.77 -0.87
CA LEU A 67 6.12 5.32 -0.80
C LEU A 67 5.35 6.07 0.28
N HIS A 68 5.98 6.32 1.43
CA HIS A 68 5.35 7.03 2.53
C HIS A 68 5.00 8.47 2.16
N ASP A 69 5.89 9.12 1.42
CA ASP A 69 5.77 10.54 1.11
C ASP A 69 5.02 10.83 -0.19
N SER A 70 4.77 9.81 -1.00
CA SER A 70 4.08 9.98 -2.28
C SER A 70 2.59 10.20 -2.10
N GLU A 71 2.01 10.95 -3.02
CA GLU A 71 0.59 11.20 -3.02
C GLU A 71 -0.18 9.97 -3.48
N VAL A 72 -1.31 9.70 -2.81
CA VAL A 72 -2.23 8.66 -3.24
C VAL A 72 -2.91 9.11 -4.52
N VAL A 73 -2.86 8.29 -5.56
CA VAL A 73 -3.51 8.61 -6.84
C VAL A 73 -4.68 7.70 -7.16
N SER A 74 -4.71 6.49 -6.57
CA SER A 74 -5.80 5.58 -6.81
C SER A 74 -5.92 4.62 -5.63
N TYR A 75 -7.07 3.97 -5.51
CA TYR A 75 -7.33 3.00 -4.45
C TYR A 75 -8.53 2.15 -4.85
N ASN A 76 -8.62 0.94 -4.27
CA ASN A 76 -9.73 0.06 -4.59
C ASN A 76 -10.97 0.38 -3.74
N GLY A 77 -12.07 -0.35 -3.98
CA GLY A 77 -13.33 -0.11 -3.29
C GLY A 77 -13.25 -0.29 -1.79
N PHE A 78 -12.51 -1.28 -1.30
CA PHE A 78 -12.37 -1.50 0.13
C PHE A 78 -11.65 -0.35 0.81
N ALA A 79 -10.58 0.17 0.19
CA ALA A 79 -9.86 1.33 0.71
C ALA A 79 -10.76 2.57 0.73
N GLN A 80 -11.59 2.75 -0.29
CA GLN A 80 -12.54 3.86 -0.36
C GLN A 80 -13.52 3.82 0.80
N LYS A 81 -14.02 2.65 1.14
CA LYS A 81 -14.96 2.49 2.26
C LYS A 81 -14.34 2.85 3.60
N ILE A 82 -13.03 2.63 3.74
CA ILE A 82 -12.32 2.98 4.96
C ILE A 82 -12.12 4.49 5.08
N GLY A 83 -12.05 5.20 3.95
CA GLY A 83 -11.89 6.65 3.94
C GLY A 83 -10.66 7.16 3.23
N VAL A 84 -9.95 6.31 2.51
CA VAL A 84 -8.76 6.72 1.74
C VAL A 84 -9.19 7.68 0.63
N ASN A 85 -8.42 8.73 0.44
CA ASN A 85 -8.67 9.71 -0.63
C ASN A 85 -7.35 10.25 -1.18
N THR A 86 -7.43 10.99 -2.29
CA THR A 86 -6.26 11.48 -2.99
C THR A 86 -5.59 12.68 -2.32
N ALA A 87 -6.18 13.24 -1.27
CA ALA A 87 -5.55 14.29 -0.49
C ALA A 87 -4.53 13.73 0.50
N MET A 88 -4.49 12.41 0.66
CA MET A 88 -3.59 11.74 1.59
C MET A 88 -2.25 11.41 0.94
N LYS A 89 -1.23 11.25 1.78
CA LYS A 89 0.02 10.63 1.37
C LYS A 89 -0.02 9.14 1.68
N GLY A 90 0.90 8.39 1.09
CA GLY A 90 0.93 6.94 1.25
C GLY A 90 0.94 6.50 2.70
N LYS A 91 1.77 7.13 3.53
CA LYS A 91 1.84 6.81 4.96
C LYS A 91 0.50 7.03 5.67
N GLU A 92 -0.17 8.14 5.39
CA GLU A 92 -1.45 8.44 6.00
C GLU A 92 -2.52 7.40 5.65
N ALA A 93 -2.60 7.06 4.36
CA ALA A 93 -3.55 6.06 3.89
C ALA A 93 -3.25 4.68 4.45
N LEU A 94 -1.97 4.30 4.49
CA LEU A 94 -1.53 3.02 5.03
C LEU A 94 -1.93 2.87 6.50
N LEU A 95 -1.66 3.90 7.29
CA LEU A 95 -1.99 3.89 8.72
C LEU A 95 -3.50 3.89 8.96
N LEU A 96 -4.24 4.65 8.15
CA LEU A 96 -5.70 4.68 8.25
C LEU A 96 -6.29 3.29 8.04
N CYS A 97 -5.86 2.60 6.99
CA CYS A 97 -6.35 1.26 6.68
C CYS A 97 -5.96 0.25 7.76
N GLU A 98 -4.71 0.31 8.24
CA GLU A 98 -4.25 -0.62 9.26
C GLU A 98 -5.00 -0.44 10.57
N LYS A 99 -5.18 0.81 11.01
CA LYS A 99 -5.94 1.11 12.22
C LYS A 99 -7.38 0.66 12.10
N SER A 100 -7.99 0.86 10.94
CA SER A 100 -9.39 0.50 10.71
C SER A 100 -9.59 -1.02 10.78
N THR A 101 -8.67 -1.79 10.19
CA THR A 101 -8.78 -3.26 10.21
C THR A 101 -8.51 -3.82 11.61
N HIS A 102 -7.61 -3.21 12.37
CA HIS A 102 -7.35 -3.64 13.74
C HIS A 102 -8.52 -3.40 14.66
N LYS A 103 -9.29 -2.34 14.44
CA LYS A 103 -10.45 -2.01 15.28
C LYS A 103 -11.58 -3.02 15.17
N LYS A 104 -11.59 -3.84 14.13
CA LYS A 104 -12.67 -4.79 13.89
C LYS A 104 -12.40 -6.16 14.51
N ILE A 105 -11.33 -6.29 15.24
CA ILE A 105 -10.94 -7.55 15.90
C ILE A 105 -11.44 -7.62 17.38
#